data_925750093b5155708e562ac066f23732
#
_entry.id   925750093b5155708e562ac066f23732
#
_cell.length_a   1.000
_cell.length_b   1.000
_cell.length_c   1.000
_cell.angle_alpha   90.00
_cell.angle_beta   90.00
_cell.angle_gamma   90.00
#
_symmetry.space_group_name_H-M   'P 1'
#
loop_
_entity.id
_entity.type
_entity.pdbx_description
1 polymer ?
#
loop_
_entity_poly.entity_id
_entity_poly.type
_entity_poly.pdbx_seq_one_letter_code
_entity_poly.pdbx_strand_id
1 'polypeptide(L)'
;MAEPNVVTKQDLIESAKTCIIENGVNQLTLKAVAEGAGVTQGTVYYHFKTKEQLMIEVVEDMCKTSWGRLEQMKEDSGQQGIEWMKAGLEAAYERNSSDASYHSLFFSLVAAGLHNHNIRERIGGLLAYENDVLQKQIQALAGDECCGMPPDVCSVFVNALIDGLAVQSLMRSDFDGKKVFDYLERLLAKQLGSR
;
A
#
# COMPACT_ATOMS: atom_id res chain seq x y z
N MET A 1 3.99 27.18 30.90
CA MET A 1 2.68 26.82 30.28
C MET A 1 3.00 25.89 29.14
N ALA A 2 2.50 24.66 29.16
CA ALA A 2 2.66 23.77 28.02
C ALA A 2 1.86 24.35 26.85
N GLU A 3 2.50 24.43 25.66
CA GLU A 3 1.78 24.78 24.44
C GLU A 3 0.62 23.80 24.23
N PRO A 4 -0.58 24.25 23.82
CA PRO A 4 -1.66 23.34 23.52
C PRO A 4 -1.22 22.41 22.40
N ASN A 5 -1.24 21.11 22.66
CA ASN A 5 -0.89 20.07 21.68
C ASN A 5 -1.97 20.12 20.58
N VAL A 6 -1.71 20.87 19.52
CA VAL A 6 -2.62 21.00 18.38
C VAL A 6 -2.55 19.71 17.60
N VAL A 7 -3.58 18.86 17.74
CA VAL A 7 -3.68 17.60 16.96
C VAL A 7 -3.73 17.91 15.48
N THR A 8 -2.79 17.37 14.75
CA THR A 8 -2.64 17.58 13.29
C THR A 8 -3.50 16.57 12.51
N LYS A 9 -3.65 16.83 11.23
CA LYS A 9 -4.31 15.87 10.31
C LYS A 9 -3.58 14.52 10.29
N GLN A 10 -2.23 14.53 10.37
CA GLN A 10 -1.42 13.32 10.41
C GLN A 10 -1.68 12.50 11.69
N ASP A 11 -1.82 13.14 12.85
CA ASP A 11 -2.14 12.44 14.09
C ASP A 11 -3.50 11.71 14.00
N LEU A 12 -4.46 12.29 13.28
CA LEU A 12 -5.76 11.64 13.03
C LEU A 12 -5.64 10.45 12.06
N ILE A 13 -4.75 10.53 11.05
CA ILE A 13 -4.45 9.40 10.15
C ILE A 13 -3.79 8.27 10.95
N GLU A 14 -2.83 8.56 11.83
CA GLU A 14 -2.21 7.55 12.68
C GLU A 14 -3.21 6.90 13.66
N SER A 15 -4.10 7.70 14.26
CA SER A 15 -5.19 7.18 15.08
C SER A 15 -6.13 6.27 14.28
N ALA A 16 -6.42 6.61 13.02
CA ALA A 16 -7.23 5.78 12.13
C ALA A 16 -6.53 4.46 11.78
N LYS A 17 -5.22 4.47 11.51
CA LYS A 17 -4.42 3.25 11.28
C LYS A 17 -4.45 2.33 12.50
N THR A 18 -4.23 2.88 13.70
CA THR A 18 -4.32 2.14 14.95
C THR A 18 -5.69 1.50 15.12
N CYS A 19 -6.77 2.25 14.89
CA CYS A 19 -8.15 1.74 14.93
C CYS A 19 -8.37 0.57 13.95
N ILE A 20 -7.83 0.67 12.72
CA ILE A 20 -7.93 -0.38 11.70
C ILE A 20 -7.18 -1.65 12.14
N ILE A 21 -5.96 -1.50 12.65
CA ILE A 21 -5.12 -2.63 13.10
C ILE A 21 -5.78 -3.36 14.27
N GLU A 22 -6.28 -2.62 15.26
CA GLU A 22 -6.84 -3.21 16.48
C GLU A 22 -8.25 -3.77 16.30
N ASN A 23 -9.08 -3.11 15.50
CA ASN A 23 -10.52 -3.36 15.46
C ASN A 23 -11.05 -3.74 14.06
N GLY A 24 -10.20 -3.65 13.04
CA GLY A 24 -10.55 -3.88 11.64
C GLY A 24 -11.21 -2.68 10.95
N VAL A 25 -11.16 -2.68 9.62
CA VAL A 25 -11.69 -1.60 8.74
C VAL A 25 -13.18 -1.30 8.99
N ASN A 26 -13.97 -2.32 9.33
CA ASN A 26 -15.41 -2.15 9.55
C ASN A 26 -15.72 -1.27 10.79
N GLN A 27 -14.85 -1.27 11.79
CA GLN A 27 -15.01 -0.48 13.02
C GLN A 27 -14.47 0.95 12.88
N LEU A 28 -13.80 1.27 11.78
CA LEU A 28 -13.33 2.63 11.50
C LEU A 28 -14.52 3.57 11.36
N THR A 29 -14.60 4.55 12.24
CA THR A 29 -15.57 5.66 12.21
C THR A 29 -14.88 6.96 12.62
N LEU A 30 -15.42 8.12 12.20
CA LEU A 30 -14.89 9.42 12.64
C LEU A 30 -14.91 9.56 14.16
N LYS A 31 -15.87 8.91 14.85
CA LYS A 31 -15.95 8.89 16.30
C LYS A 31 -14.83 8.06 16.92
N ALA A 32 -14.57 6.84 16.43
CA ALA A 32 -13.50 5.99 16.94
C ALA A 32 -12.12 6.65 16.77
N VAL A 33 -11.89 7.33 15.63
CA VAL A 33 -10.66 8.10 15.42
C VAL A 33 -10.53 9.27 16.38
N ALA A 34 -11.62 9.97 16.67
CA ALA A 34 -11.63 11.05 17.64
C ALA A 34 -11.29 10.55 19.06
N GLU A 35 -11.87 9.43 19.46
CA GLU A 35 -11.60 8.78 20.76
C GLU A 35 -10.13 8.34 20.85
N GLY A 36 -9.59 7.70 19.80
CA GLY A 36 -8.19 7.28 19.75
C GLY A 36 -7.18 8.43 19.76
N ALA A 37 -7.52 9.56 19.14
CA ALA A 37 -6.68 10.76 19.10
C ALA A 37 -6.89 11.70 20.33
N GLY A 38 -7.82 11.38 21.24
CA GLY A 38 -8.12 12.22 22.40
C GLY A 38 -8.74 13.58 22.05
N VAL A 39 -9.49 13.66 20.93
CA VAL A 39 -10.13 14.90 20.45
C VAL A 39 -11.64 14.74 20.29
N THR A 40 -12.33 15.84 19.98
CA THR A 40 -13.77 15.78 19.67
C THR A 40 -14.00 15.25 18.24
N GLN A 41 -15.16 14.62 18.02
CA GLN A 41 -15.57 14.23 16.66
C GLN A 41 -15.65 15.43 15.70
N GLY A 42 -15.96 16.62 16.22
CA GLY A 42 -15.95 17.86 15.44
C GLY A 42 -14.56 18.20 14.87
N THR A 43 -13.49 17.92 15.62
CA THR A 43 -12.12 18.09 15.15
C THR A 43 -11.82 17.15 13.95
N VAL A 44 -12.20 15.88 14.05
CA VAL A 44 -12.03 14.91 12.95
C VAL A 44 -12.88 15.32 11.75
N TYR A 45 -14.13 15.74 11.98
CA TYR A 45 -15.02 16.20 10.90
C TYR A 45 -14.50 17.47 10.20
N TYR A 46 -13.76 18.32 10.89
CA TYR A 46 -13.10 19.48 10.29
C TYR A 46 -12.11 19.04 9.20
N HIS A 47 -11.32 18.01 9.43
CA HIS A 47 -10.32 17.48 8.53
C HIS A 47 -10.89 16.51 7.48
N PHE A 48 -11.82 15.64 7.90
CA PHE A 48 -12.41 14.59 7.06
C PHE A 48 -13.93 14.65 7.12
N LYS A 49 -14.56 15.13 6.07
CA LYS A 49 -16.02 15.33 6.05
C LYS A 49 -16.79 14.02 6.02
N THR A 50 -16.20 12.94 5.53
CA THR A 50 -16.82 11.61 5.43
C THR A 50 -15.82 10.52 5.84
N LYS A 51 -16.35 9.33 6.17
CA LYS A 51 -15.55 8.13 6.42
C LYS A 51 -14.72 7.76 5.18
N GLU A 52 -15.31 7.86 4.00
CA GLU A 52 -14.64 7.54 2.73
C GLU A 52 -13.44 8.46 2.48
N GLN A 53 -13.57 9.76 2.76
CA GLN A 53 -12.45 10.70 2.66
C GLN A 53 -11.32 10.32 3.62
N LEU A 54 -11.64 9.99 4.87
CA LEU A 54 -10.64 9.50 5.83
C LEU A 54 -9.97 8.22 5.33
N MET A 55 -10.75 7.23 4.87
CA MET A 55 -10.23 5.96 4.35
C MET A 55 -9.26 6.16 3.17
N ILE A 56 -9.60 7.06 2.24
CA ILE A 56 -8.74 7.38 1.10
C ILE A 56 -7.40 7.96 1.59
N GLU A 57 -7.43 8.89 2.51
CA GLU A 57 -6.20 9.52 3.00
C GLU A 57 -5.34 8.56 3.83
N VAL A 58 -5.97 7.64 4.56
CA VAL A 58 -5.25 6.56 5.26
C VAL A 58 -4.55 5.63 4.27
N VAL A 59 -5.24 5.16 3.23
CA VAL A 59 -4.62 4.24 2.25
C VAL A 59 -3.52 4.93 1.44
N GLU A 60 -3.70 6.19 1.08
CA GLU A 60 -2.66 6.98 0.40
C GLU A 60 -1.41 7.15 1.28
N ASP A 61 -1.60 7.40 2.56
CA ASP A 61 -0.51 7.55 3.52
C ASP A 61 0.22 6.21 3.77
N MET A 62 -0.51 5.12 3.93
CA MET A 62 0.07 3.77 4.05
C MET A 62 0.90 3.40 2.81
N CYS A 63 0.38 3.68 1.61
CA CYS A 63 1.09 3.45 0.36
C CYS A 63 2.40 4.26 0.29
N LYS A 64 2.33 5.57 0.48
CA LYS A 64 3.51 6.46 0.44
C LYS A 64 4.55 6.08 1.50
N THR A 65 4.11 5.75 2.70
CA THR A 65 4.99 5.31 3.79
C THR A 65 5.69 4.00 3.43
N SER A 66 4.98 3.05 2.82
CA SER A 66 5.55 1.77 2.40
C SER A 66 6.64 1.96 1.33
N TRP A 67 6.36 2.78 0.30
CA TRP A 67 7.36 3.10 -0.72
C TRP A 67 8.55 3.88 -0.16
N GLY A 68 8.31 4.86 0.71
CA GLY A 68 9.38 5.61 1.36
C GLY A 68 10.30 4.72 2.22
N ARG A 69 9.75 3.73 2.92
CA ARG A 69 10.56 2.75 3.67
C ARG A 69 11.43 1.90 2.75
N LEU A 70 10.89 1.45 1.62
CA LEU A 70 11.66 0.68 0.63
C LEU A 70 12.80 1.51 0.04
N GLU A 71 12.57 2.78 -0.29
CA GLU A 71 13.62 3.68 -0.78
C GLU A 71 14.69 3.91 0.29
N GLN A 72 14.30 4.16 1.55
CA GLN A 72 15.25 4.31 2.65
C GLN A 72 16.09 3.04 2.87
N MET A 73 15.48 1.87 2.85
CA MET A 73 16.20 0.59 2.96
C MET A 73 17.21 0.41 1.82
N LYS A 74 16.87 0.86 0.61
CA LYS A 74 17.79 0.84 -0.54
C LYS A 74 19.00 1.73 -0.31
N GLU A 75 18.78 2.96 0.18
CA GLU A 75 19.84 3.91 0.48
C GLU A 75 20.75 3.39 1.60
N ASP A 76 20.18 2.90 2.69
CA ASP A 76 20.90 2.43 3.88
C ASP A 76 21.69 1.14 3.62
N SER A 77 21.13 0.20 2.87
CA SER A 77 21.77 -1.09 2.58
C SER A 77 22.70 -1.09 1.39
N GLY A 78 22.56 -0.09 0.48
CA GLY A 78 23.24 -0.07 -0.80
C GLY A 78 22.87 -1.22 -1.74
N GLN A 79 21.80 -1.99 -1.42
CA GLN A 79 21.34 -3.10 -2.23
C GLN A 79 20.90 -2.63 -3.62
N GLN A 80 21.32 -3.38 -4.64
CA GLN A 80 20.99 -3.11 -6.04
C GLN A 80 20.65 -4.42 -6.77
N GLY A 81 20.09 -4.27 -7.97
CA GLY A 81 19.85 -5.43 -8.83
C GLY A 81 18.89 -6.45 -8.18
N ILE A 82 19.26 -7.72 -8.26
CA ILE A 82 18.42 -8.85 -7.81
C ILE A 82 18.11 -8.79 -6.31
N GLU A 83 19.07 -8.37 -5.47
CA GLU A 83 18.86 -8.29 -4.02
C GLU A 83 17.82 -7.23 -3.66
N TRP A 84 17.79 -6.12 -4.39
CA TRP A 84 16.74 -5.10 -4.23
C TRP A 84 15.35 -5.63 -4.67
N MET A 85 15.29 -6.35 -5.79
CA MET A 85 14.05 -6.99 -6.25
C MET A 85 13.50 -7.97 -5.20
N LYS A 86 14.35 -8.79 -4.59
CA LYS A 86 13.96 -9.72 -3.52
C LYS A 86 13.40 -8.99 -2.31
N ALA A 87 14.06 -7.90 -1.86
CA ALA A 87 13.57 -7.08 -0.77
C ALA A 87 12.19 -6.46 -1.06
N GLY A 88 11.96 -6.01 -2.30
CA GLY A 88 10.66 -5.50 -2.75
C GLY A 88 9.55 -6.58 -2.74
N LEU A 89 9.86 -7.79 -3.17
CA LEU A 89 8.92 -8.92 -3.15
C LEU A 89 8.62 -9.38 -1.71
N GLU A 90 9.62 -9.42 -0.83
CA GLU A 90 9.40 -9.75 0.57
C GLU A 90 8.51 -8.71 1.25
N ALA A 91 8.76 -7.41 1.03
CA ALA A 91 7.89 -6.35 1.54
C ALA A 91 6.45 -6.44 0.99
N ALA A 92 6.27 -6.85 -0.27
CA ALA A 92 4.95 -7.09 -0.85
C ALA A 92 4.27 -8.31 -0.20
N TYR A 93 5.02 -9.40 0.03
CA TYR A 93 4.52 -10.58 0.75
C TYR A 93 4.10 -10.23 2.17
N GLU A 94 4.92 -9.50 2.92
CA GLU A 94 4.59 -9.08 4.28
C GLU A 94 3.29 -8.26 4.34
N ARG A 95 3.10 -7.31 3.42
CA ARG A 95 1.83 -6.56 3.31
C ARG A 95 0.62 -7.45 3.04
N ASN A 96 0.82 -8.53 2.29
CA ASN A 96 -0.27 -9.46 1.95
C ASN A 96 -0.58 -10.45 3.08
N SER A 97 0.36 -10.72 3.99
CA SER A 97 0.24 -11.76 5.01
C SER A 97 0.03 -11.21 6.43
N SER A 98 0.82 -10.24 6.87
CA SER A 98 0.80 -9.73 8.24
C SER A 98 0.03 -8.44 8.41
N ASP A 99 -0.01 -7.60 7.39
CA ASP A 99 -0.74 -6.33 7.38
C ASP A 99 -1.81 -6.30 6.28
N ALA A 100 -2.72 -7.25 6.35
CA ALA A 100 -3.88 -7.32 5.46
C ALA A 100 -4.79 -6.07 5.55
N SER A 101 -4.54 -5.17 6.52
CA SER A 101 -5.31 -3.94 6.72
C SER A 101 -5.21 -2.99 5.52
N TYR A 102 -4.03 -2.87 4.88
CA TYR A 102 -3.88 -2.06 3.67
C TYR A 102 -4.79 -2.54 2.55
N HIS A 103 -4.67 -3.82 2.16
CA HIS A 103 -5.47 -4.35 1.04
C HIS A 103 -6.94 -4.46 1.37
N SER A 104 -7.32 -4.75 2.64
CA SER A 104 -8.72 -4.72 3.07
C SER A 104 -9.34 -3.33 2.90
N LEU A 105 -8.60 -2.28 3.29
CA LEU A 105 -9.03 -0.89 3.11
C LEU A 105 -9.06 -0.51 1.63
N PHE A 106 -8.01 -0.83 0.88
CA PHE A 106 -7.89 -0.55 -0.54
C PHE A 106 -9.03 -1.18 -1.35
N PHE A 107 -9.30 -2.47 -1.18
CA PHE A 107 -10.39 -3.14 -1.90
C PHE A 107 -11.78 -2.65 -1.49
N SER A 108 -11.97 -2.23 -0.24
CA SER A 108 -13.21 -1.56 0.18
C SER A 108 -13.43 -0.25 -0.59
N LEU A 109 -12.36 0.51 -0.81
CA LEU A 109 -12.41 1.74 -1.60
C LEU A 109 -12.54 1.47 -3.10
N VAL A 110 -11.89 0.43 -3.64
CA VAL A 110 -12.10 -0.01 -5.02
C VAL A 110 -13.57 -0.35 -5.27
N ALA A 111 -14.19 -1.14 -4.38
CA ALA A 111 -15.61 -1.47 -4.48
C ALA A 111 -16.52 -0.23 -4.42
N ALA A 112 -16.24 0.70 -3.51
CA ALA A 112 -16.96 1.98 -3.43
C ALA A 112 -16.76 2.84 -4.68
N GLY A 113 -15.55 2.84 -5.25
CA GLY A 113 -15.21 3.58 -6.47
C GLY A 113 -15.95 3.12 -7.73
N LEU A 114 -16.46 1.87 -7.75
CA LEU A 114 -17.29 1.41 -8.86
C LEU A 114 -18.59 2.23 -9.00
N HIS A 115 -19.06 2.81 -7.90
CA HIS A 115 -20.32 3.57 -7.83
C HIS A 115 -20.14 5.04 -7.45
N ASN A 116 -18.90 5.47 -7.13
CA ASN A 116 -18.59 6.85 -6.73
C ASN A 116 -17.40 7.40 -7.54
N HIS A 117 -17.69 8.41 -8.37
CA HIS A 117 -16.69 8.99 -9.28
C HIS A 117 -15.49 9.60 -8.53
N ASN A 118 -15.72 10.33 -7.43
CA ASN A 118 -14.64 10.96 -6.67
C ASN A 118 -13.70 9.92 -6.03
N ILE A 119 -14.25 8.83 -5.49
CA ILE A 119 -13.45 7.72 -4.96
C ILE A 119 -12.67 7.05 -6.08
N ARG A 120 -13.31 6.81 -7.23
CA ARG A 120 -12.67 6.22 -8.42
C ARG A 120 -11.47 7.03 -8.88
N GLU A 121 -11.61 8.36 -8.99
CA GLU A 121 -10.50 9.23 -9.39
C GLU A 121 -9.32 9.16 -8.42
N ARG A 122 -9.59 9.18 -7.10
CA ARG A 122 -8.56 9.13 -6.07
C ARG A 122 -7.82 7.78 -6.08
N ILE A 123 -8.56 6.67 -6.16
CA ILE A 123 -7.97 5.32 -6.24
C ILE A 123 -7.23 5.13 -7.57
N GLY A 124 -7.77 5.63 -8.68
CA GLY A 124 -7.07 5.64 -9.96
C GLY A 124 -5.75 6.41 -9.91
N GLY A 125 -5.72 7.56 -9.24
CA GLY A 125 -4.50 8.32 -8.99
C GLY A 125 -3.48 7.57 -8.12
N LEU A 126 -3.95 6.82 -7.11
CA LEU A 126 -3.09 5.99 -6.27
C LEU A 126 -2.44 4.85 -7.08
N LEU A 127 -3.24 4.13 -7.88
CA LEU A 127 -2.72 3.08 -8.77
C LEU A 127 -1.70 3.62 -9.78
N ALA A 128 -1.96 4.81 -10.35
CA ALA A 128 -1.03 5.47 -11.27
C ALA A 128 0.29 5.82 -10.56
N TYR A 129 0.23 6.31 -9.32
CA TYR A 129 1.40 6.59 -8.51
C TYR A 129 2.23 5.32 -8.22
N GLU A 130 1.58 4.22 -7.80
CA GLU A 130 2.26 2.94 -7.55
C GLU A 130 2.93 2.40 -8.80
N ASN A 131 2.24 2.45 -9.95
CA ASN A 131 2.79 2.03 -11.23
C ASN A 131 3.99 2.88 -11.65
N ASP A 132 3.96 4.20 -11.44
CA ASP A 132 5.08 5.12 -11.74
C ASP A 132 6.31 4.80 -10.86
N VAL A 133 6.12 4.54 -9.58
CA VAL A 133 7.22 4.14 -8.67
C VAL A 133 7.80 2.80 -9.11
N LEU A 134 6.95 1.79 -9.36
CA LEU A 134 7.38 0.47 -9.85
C LEU A 134 8.11 0.56 -11.20
N GLN A 135 7.60 1.35 -12.14
CA GLN A 135 8.24 1.55 -13.44
C GLN A 135 9.67 2.07 -13.29
N LYS A 136 9.90 3.08 -12.45
CA LYS A 136 11.24 3.62 -12.16
C LYS A 136 12.17 2.56 -11.56
N GLN A 137 11.66 1.75 -10.62
CA GLN A 137 12.43 0.67 -10.02
C GLN A 137 12.77 -0.43 -11.04
N ILE A 138 11.81 -0.84 -11.87
CA ILE A 138 11.99 -1.83 -12.92
C ILE A 138 13.01 -1.32 -13.97
N GLN A 139 12.90 -0.07 -14.39
CA GLN A 139 13.83 0.53 -15.34
C GLN A 139 15.26 0.60 -14.79
N ALA A 140 15.41 0.95 -13.51
CA ALA A 140 16.73 0.96 -12.83
C ALA A 140 17.33 -0.45 -12.71
N LEU A 141 16.47 -1.49 -12.59
CA LEU A 141 16.89 -2.88 -12.43
C LEU A 141 17.18 -3.59 -13.76
N ALA A 142 16.33 -3.41 -14.76
CA ALA A 142 16.31 -4.19 -15.99
C ALA A 142 16.56 -3.36 -17.28
N GLY A 143 16.63 -2.03 -17.18
CA GLY A 143 16.76 -1.13 -18.33
C GLY A 143 15.44 -0.97 -19.08
N ASP A 144 15.50 -0.91 -20.40
CA ASP A 144 14.35 -0.58 -21.25
C ASP A 144 13.40 -1.77 -21.47
N GLU A 145 13.73 -2.95 -20.98
CA GLU A 145 12.90 -4.16 -21.13
C GLU A 145 13.03 -5.07 -19.92
N CYS A 146 11.89 -5.54 -19.39
CA CYS A 146 11.79 -6.53 -18.33
C CYS A 146 10.84 -7.65 -18.74
N CYS A 147 11.33 -8.89 -18.79
CA CYS A 147 10.53 -10.06 -19.18
C CYS A 147 9.83 -9.92 -20.56
N GLY A 148 10.48 -9.29 -21.53
CA GLY A 148 9.90 -9.04 -22.86
C GLY A 148 8.89 -7.90 -22.91
N MET A 149 8.77 -7.10 -21.85
CA MET A 149 7.83 -5.99 -21.74
C MET A 149 8.57 -4.68 -21.46
N PRO A 150 8.11 -3.53 -22.00
CA PRO A 150 8.62 -2.23 -21.57
C PRO A 150 8.26 -1.97 -20.09
N PRO A 151 9.05 -1.13 -19.36
CA PRO A 151 8.90 -0.95 -17.92
C PRO A 151 7.53 -0.46 -17.46
N ASP A 152 6.85 0.38 -18.24
CA ASP A 152 5.49 0.88 -17.96
C ASP A 152 4.45 -0.24 -17.99
N VAL A 153 4.54 -1.14 -18.96
CA VAL A 153 3.65 -2.32 -19.04
C VAL A 153 3.98 -3.31 -17.92
N CYS A 154 5.27 -3.55 -17.68
CA CYS A 154 5.73 -4.46 -16.63
C CYS A 154 5.29 -3.99 -15.24
N SER A 155 5.31 -2.69 -14.96
CA SER A 155 4.87 -2.13 -13.68
C SER A 155 3.39 -2.41 -13.41
N VAL A 156 2.52 -2.21 -14.40
CA VAL A 156 1.08 -2.53 -14.29
C VAL A 156 0.87 -4.02 -14.07
N PHE A 157 1.61 -4.86 -14.81
CA PHE A 157 1.52 -6.31 -14.68
C PHE A 157 1.93 -6.80 -13.27
N VAL A 158 3.05 -6.29 -12.74
CA VAL A 158 3.54 -6.64 -11.39
C VAL A 158 2.58 -6.16 -10.32
N ASN A 159 2.08 -4.92 -10.42
CA ASN A 159 1.13 -4.37 -9.45
C ASN A 159 -0.17 -5.16 -9.42
N ALA A 160 -0.75 -5.45 -10.59
CA ALA A 160 -1.97 -6.27 -10.71
C ALA A 160 -1.77 -7.70 -10.16
N LEU A 161 -0.57 -8.28 -10.33
CA LEU A 161 -0.23 -9.58 -9.76
C LEU A 161 -0.21 -9.54 -8.23
N ILE A 162 0.44 -8.53 -7.64
CA ILE A 162 0.49 -8.35 -6.17
C ILE A 162 -0.90 -8.16 -5.60
N ASP A 163 -1.74 -7.31 -6.21
CA ASP A 163 -3.13 -7.11 -5.78
C ASP A 163 -3.96 -8.40 -5.91
N GLY A 164 -3.78 -9.15 -7.00
CA GLY A 164 -4.42 -10.45 -7.19
C GLY A 164 -4.02 -11.48 -6.13
N LEU A 165 -2.75 -11.51 -5.73
CA LEU A 165 -2.25 -12.36 -4.64
C LEU A 165 -2.81 -11.91 -3.28
N ALA A 166 -2.96 -10.61 -3.05
CA ALA A 166 -3.62 -10.07 -1.86
C ALA A 166 -5.07 -10.52 -1.76
N VAL A 167 -5.82 -10.52 -2.86
CA VAL A 167 -7.19 -11.09 -2.89
C VAL A 167 -7.20 -12.56 -2.50
N GLN A 168 -6.26 -13.38 -3.03
CA GLN A 168 -6.17 -14.79 -2.66
C GLN A 168 -5.88 -14.97 -1.15
N SER A 169 -4.95 -14.17 -0.59
CA SER A 169 -4.62 -14.21 0.83
C SER A 169 -5.79 -13.82 1.73
N LEU A 170 -6.55 -12.80 1.33
CA LEU A 170 -7.71 -12.33 2.11
C LEU A 170 -8.91 -13.28 2.06
N MET A 171 -9.09 -13.99 0.94
CA MET A 171 -10.31 -14.78 0.71
C MET A 171 -10.13 -16.28 1.00
N ARG A 172 -8.89 -16.78 1.09
CA ARG A 172 -8.61 -18.21 1.19
C ARG A 172 -7.72 -18.51 2.39
N SER A 173 -8.23 -19.26 3.35
CA SER A 173 -7.49 -19.73 4.53
C SER A 173 -6.43 -20.79 4.21
N ASP A 174 -6.53 -21.46 3.06
CA ASP A 174 -5.60 -22.50 2.58
C ASP A 174 -4.55 -21.96 1.61
N PHE A 175 -4.50 -20.63 1.38
CA PHE A 175 -3.58 -20.03 0.43
C PHE A 175 -2.16 -19.93 0.98
N ASP A 176 -1.23 -20.67 0.38
CA ASP A 176 0.19 -20.58 0.70
C ASP A 176 0.86 -19.44 -0.10
N GLY A 177 0.69 -18.23 0.39
CA GLY A 177 1.26 -17.03 -0.21
C GLY A 177 2.79 -17.08 -0.29
N LYS A 178 3.46 -17.56 0.75
CA LYS A 178 4.92 -17.67 0.79
C LYS A 178 5.45 -18.50 -0.38
N LYS A 179 4.84 -19.65 -0.62
CA LYS A 179 5.22 -20.50 -1.74
C LYS A 179 5.09 -19.80 -3.08
N VAL A 180 4.04 -19.02 -3.28
CA VAL A 180 3.82 -18.28 -4.55
C VAL A 180 4.87 -17.20 -4.73
N PHE A 181 5.14 -16.40 -3.69
CA PHE A 181 6.16 -15.35 -3.73
C PHE A 181 7.57 -15.92 -3.94
N ASP A 182 7.93 -17.05 -3.32
CA ASP A 182 9.20 -17.75 -3.54
C ASP A 182 9.38 -18.21 -5.00
N TYR A 183 8.30 -18.65 -5.65
CA TYR A 183 8.34 -19.00 -7.07
C TYR A 183 8.46 -17.76 -7.97
N LEU A 184 7.76 -16.68 -7.64
CA LEU A 184 7.86 -15.40 -8.36
C LEU A 184 9.29 -14.84 -8.29
N GLU A 185 9.90 -14.85 -7.10
CA GLU A 185 11.29 -14.44 -6.90
C GLU A 185 12.24 -15.22 -7.81
N ARG A 186 12.13 -16.56 -7.81
CA ARG A 186 12.98 -17.43 -8.66
C ARG A 186 12.78 -17.16 -10.14
N LEU A 187 11.54 -16.94 -10.57
CA LEU A 187 11.21 -16.62 -11.96
C LEU A 187 11.88 -15.33 -12.40
N LEU A 188 11.72 -14.26 -11.61
CA LEU A 188 12.29 -12.95 -11.90
C LEU A 188 13.82 -12.96 -11.83
N ALA A 189 14.41 -13.63 -10.82
CA ALA A 189 15.86 -13.76 -10.69
C ALA A 189 16.48 -14.48 -11.92
N LYS A 190 15.81 -15.52 -12.42
CA LYS A 190 16.26 -16.22 -13.65
C LYS A 190 16.23 -15.31 -14.88
N GLN A 191 15.20 -14.49 -15.03
CA GLN A 191 15.09 -13.56 -16.16
C GLN A 191 16.15 -12.44 -16.11
N LEU A 192 16.44 -11.92 -14.92
CA LEU A 192 17.41 -10.86 -14.70
C LEU A 192 18.87 -11.39 -14.73
N GLY A 193 19.11 -12.62 -14.27
CA GLY A 193 20.44 -13.24 -14.27
C GLY A 193 20.86 -13.86 -15.61
N SER A 194 19.98 -13.88 -16.59
CA SER A 194 20.26 -14.41 -17.95
C SER A 194 20.75 -13.36 -18.94
N ARG A 195 21.10 -12.14 -18.45
CA ARG A 195 21.62 -11.03 -19.23
C ARG A 195 23.12 -10.81 -19.02
#